data_1dec533e204dee13ba7936f2cde6d228
#
_entry.id   1dec533e204dee13ba7936f2cde6d228
#
_cell.length_a   1.000
_cell.length_b   1.000
_cell.length_c   1.000
_cell.angle_alpha   90.00
_cell.angle_beta   90.00
_cell.angle_gamma   90.00
#
_symmetry.space_group_name_H-M   'P 1'
#
loop_
_entity.id
_entity.type
_entity.pdbx_description
1 polymer ?
#
loop_
_entity_poly.entity_id
_entity_poly.type
_entity_poly.pdbx_seq_one_letter_code
_entity_poly.pdbx_strand_id
1 'polypeptide(L)'
;MKRLLLASVALLAAGCGHDYARSAAQIPVAPTIAAQPLPQVPNPPAPVAAAPAPQVAAAPAQASSRTDYSVPANWLCKPGTSNNPCEVNIDATIVKADGSTELQKYAGNPNAPIDCFYVYPTVSLDPFTQSDLVPGPEEFNVVKSQLARLGSQCRIFAPMYRQFSLGALRARMSGGAAVPTRGTPADAAADVDDAWAWYLANENKGRGVVILGHSQGSGQITRLIAAKVDGKPDQAKLVSAIVMGSTVQVPKGADVGGTFKSIPVCKTASQTGCVISFSSFRDNVPPSETAGFGLGRGETEAVCTNPAALGG
;
A
#
# COMPACT_ATOMS: atom_id res chain seq x y z
N MET A 1 45.79 12.71 13.38
CA MET A 1 45.32 11.99 12.17
C MET A 1 44.44 10.81 12.60
N LYS A 2 43.14 11.01 12.67
CA LYS A 2 42.16 9.98 13.06
C LYS A 2 41.48 9.49 11.77
N ARG A 3 41.71 8.22 11.42
CA ARG A 3 41.03 7.57 10.30
C ARG A 3 39.63 7.19 10.75
N LEU A 4 38.63 7.78 10.12
CA LEU A 4 37.23 7.36 10.21
C LEU A 4 37.06 6.11 9.33
N LEU A 5 36.68 4.98 9.92
CA LEU A 5 36.18 3.82 9.20
C LEU A 5 34.71 4.08 8.87
N LEU A 6 34.41 4.27 7.60
CA LEU A 6 33.05 4.21 7.08
C LEU A 6 32.63 2.75 6.96
N ALA A 7 31.68 2.32 7.79
CA ALA A 7 31.01 1.06 7.63
C ALA A 7 29.95 1.21 6.51
N SER A 8 30.19 0.56 5.39
CA SER A 8 29.22 0.52 4.28
C SER A 8 28.07 -0.42 4.63
N VAL A 9 26.92 0.15 4.90
CA VAL A 9 25.65 -0.60 4.96
C VAL A 9 25.21 -0.83 3.54
N ALA A 10 25.23 -2.09 3.07
CA ALA A 10 24.69 -2.47 1.79
C ALA A 10 23.16 -2.38 1.82
N LEU A 11 22.60 -1.29 1.29
CA LEU A 11 21.16 -1.17 1.02
C LEU A 11 20.81 -2.07 -0.18
N LEU A 12 19.87 -2.96 0.03
CA LEU A 12 19.20 -3.73 -1.03
C LEU A 12 18.56 -2.77 -2.04
N ALA A 13 19.16 -2.62 -3.21
CA ALA A 13 18.62 -1.83 -4.29
C ALA A 13 17.41 -2.57 -4.88
N ALA A 14 16.21 -2.00 -4.74
CA ALA A 14 15.05 -2.38 -5.55
C ALA A 14 15.33 -1.95 -6.99
N GLY A 15 15.84 -2.86 -7.83
CA GLY A 15 16.11 -2.60 -9.22
C GLY A 15 14.83 -2.63 -10.04
N CYS A 16 14.56 -1.54 -10.75
CA CYS A 16 13.65 -1.55 -11.88
C CYS A 16 14.37 -2.20 -13.04
N GLY A 17 13.85 -3.31 -13.56
CA GLY A 17 14.54 -4.11 -14.56
C GLY A 17 14.95 -3.32 -15.79
N HIS A 18 16.22 -3.26 -16.01
CA HIS A 18 17.08 -3.34 -17.19
C HIS A 18 18.47 -2.87 -16.77
N ASP A 19 19.42 -3.80 -16.78
CA ASP A 19 20.86 -3.70 -16.46
C ASP A 19 21.28 -4.28 -15.08
N TYR A 20 20.85 -5.52 -14.80
CA TYR A 20 21.52 -6.36 -13.83
C TYR A 20 22.51 -7.31 -14.52
N ALA A 21 23.51 -6.76 -15.16
CA ALA A 21 24.70 -7.51 -15.55
C ALA A 21 25.93 -6.79 -14.99
N ARG A 22 26.58 -7.48 -14.02
CA ARG A 22 27.93 -7.24 -13.48
C ARG A 22 28.04 -6.29 -12.27
N SER A 23 27.86 -6.86 -11.09
CA SER A 23 28.89 -6.86 -10.03
C SER A 23 28.51 -7.85 -8.93
N ALA A 24 28.82 -9.12 -9.11
CA ALA A 24 28.80 -10.10 -8.03
C ALA A 24 30.09 -9.94 -7.21
N ALA A 25 30.07 -9.08 -6.21
CA ALA A 25 31.03 -9.15 -5.11
C ALA A 25 30.70 -10.39 -4.30
N GLN A 26 31.63 -11.33 -4.18
CA GLN A 26 31.50 -12.57 -3.44
C GLN A 26 31.20 -12.26 -1.96
N ILE A 27 29.96 -12.56 -1.54
CA ILE A 27 29.58 -12.58 -0.12
C ILE A 27 30.13 -13.90 0.45
N PRO A 28 30.84 -13.89 1.59
CA PRO A 28 31.29 -15.12 2.24
C PRO A 28 30.08 -15.99 2.59
N VAL A 29 30.07 -17.22 2.11
CA VAL A 29 29.03 -18.20 2.41
C VAL A 29 29.13 -18.55 3.91
N ALA A 30 28.08 -18.31 4.66
CA ALA A 30 27.95 -18.76 6.05
C ALA A 30 27.98 -20.30 6.08
N PRO A 31 28.58 -20.95 7.12
CA PRO A 31 28.66 -22.40 7.22
C PRO A 31 27.25 -23.00 7.18
N THR A 32 27.07 -23.99 6.33
CA THR A 32 25.85 -24.76 6.19
C THR A 32 25.58 -25.51 7.50
N ILE A 33 24.58 -25.09 8.26
CA ILE A 33 24.06 -25.88 9.37
C ILE A 33 23.29 -27.04 8.74
N ALA A 34 23.73 -28.28 9.03
CA ALA A 34 23.06 -29.48 8.56
C ALA A 34 21.60 -29.47 9.10
N ALA A 35 20.66 -29.52 8.20
CA ALA A 35 19.23 -29.56 8.53
C ALA A 35 18.96 -30.89 9.26
N GLN A 36 18.48 -30.81 10.51
CA GLN A 36 17.93 -31.97 11.19
C GLN A 36 16.61 -32.38 10.53
N PRO A 37 16.34 -33.67 10.33
CA PRO A 37 15.07 -34.10 9.77
C PRO A 37 13.93 -33.70 10.70
N LEU A 38 12.94 -33.03 10.14
CA LEU A 38 11.71 -32.67 10.84
C LEU A 38 10.99 -33.95 11.31
N PRO A 39 10.41 -33.95 12.52
CA PRO A 39 9.58 -35.06 12.96
C PRO A 39 8.42 -35.27 11.98
N GLN A 40 8.22 -36.54 11.58
CA GLN A 40 7.11 -36.87 10.69
C GLN A 40 5.78 -36.65 11.41
N VAL A 41 4.98 -35.74 10.83
CA VAL A 41 3.59 -35.56 11.27
C VAL A 41 2.79 -36.78 10.83
N PRO A 42 2.02 -37.42 11.72
CA PRO A 42 1.16 -38.54 11.34
C PRO A 42 0.18 -38.12 10.24
N ASN A 43 -0.04 -38.99 9.25
CA ASN A 43 -1.02 -38.75 8.19
C ASN A 43 -2.39 -38.43 8.81
N PRO A 44 -3.07 -37.38 8.34
CA PRO A 44 -4.43 -37.08 8.76
C PRO A 44 -5.36 -38.25 8.40
N PRO A 45 -6.38 -38.56 9.22
CA PRO A 45 -7.36 -39.60 8.90
C PRO A 45 -8.08 -39.24 7.59
N ALA A 46 -8.49 -40.28 6.85
CA ALA A 46 -9.20 -40.13 5.59
C ALA A 46 -10.43 -39.20 5.74
N PRO A 47 -10.72 -38.36 4.73
CA PRO A 47 -11.83 -37.42 4.81
C PRO A 47 -13.15 -38.16 4.96
N VAL A 48 -13.83 -37.88 6.06
CA VAL A 48 -15.24 -38.27 6.24
C VAL A 48 -16.06 -37.45 5.24
N ALA A 49 -16.93 -38.10 4.48
CA ALA A 49 -17.79 -37.43 3.50
C ALA A 49 -18.53 -36.25 4.16
N ALA A 50 -18.22 -35.05 3.72
CA ALA A 50 -18.85 -33.85 4.24
C ALA A 50 -20.35 -33.85 3.84
N ALA A 51 -21.19 -33.59 4.83
CA ALA A 51 -22.61 -33.32 4.56
C ALA A 51 -22.71 -32.08 3.65
N PRO A 52 -23.73 -32.02 2.75
CA PRO A 52 -23.89 -30.87 1.87
C PRO A 52 -24.03 -29.59 2.71
N ALA A 53 -23.19 -28.60 2.40
CA ALA A 53 -23.22 -27.29 3.06
C ALA A 53 -24.62 -26.66 2.81
N PRO A 54 -25.18 -25.95 3.82
CA PRO A 54 -26.43 -25.24 3.62
C PRO A 54 -26.24 -24.21 2.49
N GLN A 55 -27.14 -24.25 1.50
CA GLN A 55 -27.17 -23.22 0.45
C GLN A 55 -27.53 -21.88 1.09
N VAL A 56 -26.54 -21.02 1.21
CA VAL A 56 -26.78 -19.61 1.57
C VAL A 56 -27.52 -19.00 0.36
N ALA A 57 -28.77 -18.64 0.55
CA ALA A 57 -29.54 -17.93 -0.45
C ALA A 57 -28.78 -16.67 -0.88
N ALA A 58 -28.61 -16.48 -2.19
CA ALA A 58 -28.01 -15.28 -2.74
C ALA A 58 -28.80 -14.06 -2.25
N ALA A 59 -28.17 -13.20 -1.48
CA ALA A 59 -28.78 -11.93 -1.08
C ALA A 59 -29.09 -11.13 -2.36
N PRO A 60 -30.24 -10.43 -2.44
CA PRO A 60 -30.58 -9.63 -3.60
C PRO A 60 -29.46 -8.60 -3.82
N ALA A 61 -29.05 -8.41 -5.08
CA ALA A 61 -28.08 -7.39 -5.48
C ALA A 61 -28.60 -6.03 -5.01
N GLN A 62 -28.06 -5.53 -3.91
CA GLN A 62 -28.40 -4.20 -3.42
C GLN A 62 -27.83 -3.19 -4.40
N ALA A 63 -28.67 -2.27 -4.87
CA ALA A 63 -28.21 -1.08 -5.56
C ALA A 63 -27.12 -0.42 -4.72
N SER A 64 -25.99 -0.06 -5.34
CA SER A 64 -24.83 0.52 -4.63
C SER A 64 -25.25 1.81 -3.94
N SER A 65 -25.49 1.73 -2.63
CA SER A 65 -25.73 2.95 -1.84
C SER A 65 -24.40 3.71 -1.72
N ARG A 66 -24.43 5.02 -2.01
CA ARG A 66 -23.28 5.90 -1.76
C ARG A 66 -22.93 5.88 -0.28
N THR A 67 -21.64 5.81 0.03
CA THR A 67 -21.17 5.80 1.41
C THR A 67 -21.12 7.23 1.96
N ASP A 68 -21.73 7.45 3.13
CA ASP A 68 -21.73 8.75 3.82
C ASP A 68 -20.50 8.89 4.72
N TYR A 69 -19.50 9.63 4.26
CA TYR A 69 -18.27 9.89 5.01
C TYR A 69 -18.41 11.02 6.06
N SER A 70 -19.60 11.59 6.27
CA SER A 70 -19.88 12.37 7.46
C SER A 70 -19.99 11.49 8.72
N VAL A 71 -20.25 10.19 8.54
CA VAL A 71 -20.29 9.18 9.60
C VAL A 71 -18.88 8.78 10.00
N PRO A 72 -18.43 9.03 11.25
CA PRO A 72 -17.07 8.73 11.70
C PRO A 72 -16.68 7.26 11.56
N ALA A 73 -17.62 6.33 11.69
CA ALA A 73 -17.37 4.89 11.56
C ALA A 73 -16.92 4.48 10.13
N ASN A 74 -17.18 5.30 9.11
CA ASN A 74 -16.72 5.05 7.73
C ASN A 74 -15.28 5.52 7.50
N TRP A 75 -14.58 5.90 8.56
CA TRP A 75 -13.15 6.20 8.55
C TRP A 75 -12.40 5.22 9.43
N LEU A 76 -11.44 4.55 8.87
CA LEU A 76 -10.50 3.73 9.64
C LEU A 76 -9.58 4.64 10.49
N CYS A 77 -9.09 5.75 9.91
CA CYS A 77 -8.37 6.78 10.62
C CYS A 77 -8.85 8.16 10.19
N LYS A 78 -9.18 9.00 11.17
CA LYS A 78 -9.51 10.42 10.97
C LYS A 78 -9.16 11.19 12.25
N PRO A 79 -8.56 12.40 12.17
CA PRO A 79 -8.30 13.22 13.34
C PRO A 79 -9.55 13.47 14.18
N GLY A 80 -9.40 13.41 15.50
CA GLY A 80 -10.50 13.63 16.43
C GLY A 80 -11.50 12.50 16.58
N THR A 81 -11.26 11.35 15.95
CA THR A 81 -12.06 10.13 16.16
C THR A 81 -11.56 9.41 17.41
N SER A 82 -12.48 9.02 18.30
CA SER A 82 -12.13 8.21 19.47
C SER A 82 -11.60 6.83 19.04
N ASN A 83 -10.60 6.32 19.78
CA ASN A 83 -9.96 5.03 19.48
C ASN A 83 -9.36 4.94 18.07
N ASN A 84 -8.81 6.04 17.56
CA ASN A 84 -8.19 6.12 16.25
C ASN A 84 -6.99 5.15 16.16
N PRO A 85 -7.03 4.09 15.33
CA PRO A 85 -5.95 3.10 15.24
C PRO A 85 -4.65 3.66 14.64
N CYS A 86 -4.68 4.86 14.08
CA CYS A 86 -3.49 5.58 13.63
C CYS A 86 -2.82 6.40 14.74
N GLU A 87 -3.46 6.58 15.89
CA GLU A 87 -2.96 7.31 17.06
C GLU A 87 -2.56 6.33 18.18
N VAL A 88 -1.85 5.26 17.83
CA VAL A 88 -1.42 4.22 18.76
C VAL A 88 0.06 4.40 19.12
N ASN A 89 0.46 3.82 20.26
CA ASN A 89 1.88 3.72 20.60
C ASN A 89 2.57 2.78 19.62
N ILE A 90 3.53 3.32 18.86
CA ILE A 90 4.40 2.62 17.93
C ILE A 90 5.88 2.88 18.26
N ASP A 91 6.19 3.04 19.55
CA ASP A 91 7.58 3.08 20.02
C ASP A 91 8.35 1.87 19.48
N ALA A 92 9.60 2.07 19.13
CA ALA A 92 10.42 1.02 18.56
C ALA A 92 11.73 0.89 19.34
N THR A 93 12.19 -0.34 19.51
CA THR A 93 13.51 -0.61 20.06
C THR A 93 14.52 -0.69 18.93
N ILE A 94 15.46 0.25 18.90
CA ILE A 94 16.61 0.19 17.99
C ILE A 94 17.62 -0.79 18.60
N VAL A 95 17.99 -1.81 17.82
CA VAL A 95 19.07 -2.73 18.17
C VAL A 95 20.31 -2.30 17.39
N LYS A 96 21.37 -1.90 18.12
CA LYS A 96 22.64 -1.47 17.53
C LYS A 96 23.52 -2.66 17.16
N ALA A 97 24.54 -2.43 16.36
CA ALA A 97 25.45 -3.49 15.90
C ALA A 97 26.21 -4.19 17.05
N ASP A 98 26.42 -3.51 18.17
CA ASP A 98 27.04 -4.06 19.38
C ASP A 98 26.07 -4.83 20.30
N GLY A 99 24.80 -4.97 19.88
CA GLY A 99 23.71 -5.62 20.62
C GLY A 99 23.07 -4.73 21.69
N SER A 100 23.55 -3.50 21.92
CA SER A 100 22.89 -2.56 22.81
C SER A 100 21.56 -2.08 22.21
N THR A 101 20.64 -1.64 23.07
CA THR A 101 19.31 -1.23 22.66
C THR A 101 19.02 0.21 23.08
N GLU A 102 18.20 0.88 22.29
CA GLU A 102 17.72 2.23 22.55
C GLU A 102 16.23 2.32 22.25
N LEU A 103 15.43 2.89 23.15
CA LEU A 103 14.01 3.12 22.91
C LEU A 103 13.82 4.39 22.07
N GLN A 104 13.35 4.24 20.83
CA GLN A 104 12.88 5.33 20.00
C GLN A 104 11.39 5.57 20.30
N LYS A 105 11.10 6.63 21.03
CA LYS A 105 9.73 7.06 21.28
C LYS A 105 9.12 7.65 20.02
N TYR A 106 7.88 7.29 19.77
CA TYR A 106 7.07 7.90 18.72
C TYR A 106 6.19 9.00 19.32
N ALA A 107 6.14 10.14 18.65
CA ALA A 107 5.19 11.20 18.95
C ALA A 107 4.45 11.60 17.67
N GLY A 108 3.13 11.42 17.66
CA GLY A 108 2.27 11.99 16.63
C GLY A 108 2.25 13.52 16.70
N ASN A 109 1.99 14.18 15.59
CA ASN A 109 1.88 15.63 15.50
C ASN A 109 0.46 16.04 15.07
N PRO A 110 -0.45 16.35 16.03
CA PRO A 110 -1.81 16.76 15.68
C PRO A 110 -1.86 18.09 14.91
N ASN A 111 -0.78 18.88 15.00
CA ASN A 111 -0.62 20.14 14.30
C ASN A 111 0.24 20.02 13.03
N ALA A 112 0.42 18.82 12.51
CA ALA A 112 1.20 18.62 11.29
C ALA A 112 0.73 19.55 10.15
N PRO A 113 1.66 20.14 9.36
CA PRO A 113 1.31 21.19 8.39
C PRO A 113 0.55 20.66 7.16
N ILE A 114 0.63 19.37 6.87
CA ILE A 114 0.03 18.71 5.71
C ILE A 114 -0.89 17.56 6.13
N ASP A 115 -1.61 17.02 5.18
CA ASP A 115 -2.48 15.86 5.37
C ASP A 115 -1.94 14.64 4.60
N CYS A 116 -2.24 13.44 5.09
CA CYS A 116 -2.02 12.17 4.40
C CYS A 116 -3.38 11.51 4.16
N PHE A 117 -3.74 11.31 2.88
CA PHE A 117 -4.92 10.58 2.48
C PHE A 117 -4.49 9.20 1.98
N TYR A 118 -4.85 8.14 2.73
CA TYR A 118 -4.35 6.79 2.49
C TYR A 118 -5.44 5.81 2.14
N VAL A 119 -5.20 5.03 1.08
CA VAL A 119 -6.04 3.89 0.70
C VAL A 119 -5.22 2.60 0.84
N TYR A 120 -5.66 1.74 1.77
CA TYR A 120 -4.93 0.54 2.17
C TYR A 120 -5.09 -0.62 1.16
N PRO A 121 -4.20 -1.64 1.22
CA PRO A 121 -4.24 -2.79 0.31
C PRO A 121 -5.37 -3.76 0.65
N THR A 122 -5.48 -4.83 -0.15
CA THR A 122 -6.36 -5.97 0.12
C THR A 122 -5.96 -6.65 1.42
N VAL A 123 -6.77 -6.49 2.47
CA VAL A 123 -6.54 -7.12 3.78
C VAL A 123 -7.78 -7.83 4.32
N SER A 124 -9.00 -7.43 3.93
CA SER A 124 -10.23 -7.95 4.50
C SER A 124 -10.35 -9.46 4.41
N LEU A 125 -10.72 -10.06 5.53
CA LEU A 125 -11.04 -11.48 5.66
C LEU A 125 -12.53 -11.77 5.49
N ASP A 126 -13.31 -10.78 5.07
CA ASP A 126 -14.74 -10.95 4.81
C ASP A 126 -14.98 -12.11 3.83
N PRO A 127 -16.03 -12.92 4.06
CA PRO A 127 -16.30 -14.13 3.26
C PRO A 127 -16.95 -13.85 1.91
N PHE A 128 -16.90 -12.62 1.41
CA PHE A 128 -17.51 -12.16 0.17
C PHE A 128 -16.48 -11.58 -0.80
N THR A 129 -16.90 -11.30 -2.04
CA THR A 129 -16.01 -10.69 -3.05
C THR A 129 -15.53 -9.29 -2.64
N GLN A 130 -16.42 -8.46 -2.09
CA GLN A 130 -16.10 -7.14 -1.53
C GLN A 130 -16.36 -7.16 -0.03
N SER A 131 -15.52 -6.43 0.71
CA SER A 131 -15.69 -6.22 2.15
C SER A 131 -16.94 -5.39 2.46
N ASP A 132 -17.34 -5.37 3.71
CA ASP A 132 -18.21 -4.31 4.23
C ASP A 132 -17.39 -3.09 4.66
N LEU A 133 -18.02 -2.19 5.42
CA LEU A 133 -17.38 -0.98 5.95
C LEU A 133 -17.12 -1.09 7.46
N VAL A 134 -17.15 -2.32 8.01
CA VAL A 134 -16.87 -2.57 9.43
C VAL A 134 -15.42 -3.03 9.54
N PRO A 135 -14.53 -2.27 10.19
CA PRO A 135 -13.13 -2.63 10.28
C PRO A 135 -12.89 -3.86 11.17
N GLY A 136 -12.13 -4.82 10.66
CA GLY A 136 -11.60 -5.95 11.40
C GLY A 136 -10.19 -5.70 11.96
N PRO A 137 -9.61 -6.66 12.68
CA PRO A 137 -8.23 -6.60 13.16
C PRO A 137 -7.21 -6.40 12.05
N GLU A 138 -7.48 -6.89 10.85
CA GLU A 138 -6.62 -6.76 9.66
C GLU A 138 -6.52 -5.33 9.16
N GLU A 139 -7.62 -4.56 9.17
CA GLU A 139 -7.62 -3.14 8.82
C GLU A 139 -6.87 -2.33 9.88
N PHE A 140 -7.06 -2.64 11.16
CA PHE A 140 -6.28 -2.00 12.23
C PHE A 140 -4.78 -2.31 12.12
N ASN A 141 -4.41 -3.54 11.80
CA ASN A 141 -3.01 -3.93 11.66
C ASN A 141 -2.34 -3.26 10.46
N VAL A 142 -3.02 -3.13 9.32
CA VAL A 142 -2.42 -2.51 8.14
C VAL A 142 -2.15 -1.02 8.33
N VAL A 143 -3.05 -0.26 8.95
CA VAL A 143 -2.79 1.17 9.21
C VAL A 143 -1.72 1.37 10.27
N LYS A 144 -1.68 0.53 11.30
CA LYS A 144 -0.62 0.56 12.30
C LYS A 144 0.76 0.32 11.69
N SER A 145 0.88 -0.66 10.79
CA SER A 145 2.17 -1.04 10.19
C SER A 145 2.61 -0.17 9.04
N GLN A 146 1.68 0.37 8.23
CA GLN A 146 2.02 1.09 7.00
C GLN A 146 1.82 2.61 7.11
N LEU A 147 0.97 3.09 8.01
CA LEU A 147 0.52 4.48 8.00
C LEU A 147 0.80 5.24 9.30
N ALA A 148 0.56 4.64 10.47
CA ALA A 148 0.55 5.35 11.75
C ALA A 148 1.81 6.19 12.02
N ARG A 149 2.99 5.71 11.57
CA ARG A 149 4.26 6.44 11.74
C ARG A 149 4.30 7.77 10.99
N LEU A 150 3.53 7.92 9.92
CA LEU A 150 3.41 9.19 9.19
C LEU A 150 2.65 10.27 9.98
N GLY A 151 1.94 9.89 11.06
CA GLY A 151 1.27 10.83 11.95
C GLY A 151 2.20 11.84 12.64
N SER A 152 3.52 11.65 12.60
CA SER A 152 4.50 12.67 13.01
C SER A 152 4.64 13.79 11.98
N GLN A 153 4.26 13.58 10.72
CA GLN A 153 4.47 14.47 9.58
C GLN A 153 3.17 15.03 9.01
N CYS A 154 2.08 14.29 9.10
CA CYS A 154 0.80 14.66 8.51
C CYS A 154 -0.39 14.26 9.41
N ARG A 155 -1.51 14.99 9.29
CA ARG A 155 -2.79 14.52 9.82
C ARG A 155 -3.29 13.37 8.94
N ILE A 156 -3.69 12.27 9.54
CA ILE A 156 -3.99 11.03 8.82
C ILE A 156 -5.48 10.92 8.53
N PHE A 157 -5.80 10.61 7.27
CA PHE A 157 -7.14 10.27 6.78
C PHE A 157 -7.07 8.95 6.01
N ALA A 158 -7.74 7.91 6.50
CA ALA A 158 -7.85 6.62 5.85
C ALA A 158 -9.33 6.20 5.85
N PRO A 159 -10.03 6.30 4.71
CA PRO A 159 -11.42 5.85 4.63
C PRO A 159 -11.53 4.34 4.69
N MET A 160 -12.58 3.80 5.30
CA MET A 160 -13.07 2.47 4.98
C MET A 160 -13.60 2.47 3.55
N TYR A 161 -13.37 1.40 2.81
CA TYR A 161 -13.92 1.22 1.47
C TYR A 161 -14.18 -0.25 1.21
N ARG A 162 -15.16 -0.57 0.37
CA ARG A 162 -15.54 -1.95 0.03
C ARG A 162 -14.46 -2.61 -0.82
N GLN A 163 -13.34 -2.94 -0.20
CA GLN A 163 -12.18 -3.55 -0.88
C GLN A 163 -12.50 -4.96 -1.39
N PHE A 164 -11.83 -5.40 -2.43
CA PHE A 164 -11.80 -6.80 -2.84
C PHE A 164 -11.14 -7.64 -1.75
N SER A 165 -11.80 -8.70 -1.28
CA SER A 165 -11.34 -9.47 -0.11
C SER A 165 -10.15 -10.37 -0.41
N LEU A 166 -9.40 -10.77 0.62
CA LEU A 166 -8.30 -11.74 0.49
C LEU A 166 -8.80 -13.11 0.02
N GLY A 167 -9.99 -13.53 0.43
CA GLY A 167 -10.61 -14.77 -0.03
C GLY A 167 -10.84 -14.75 -1.54
N ALA A 168 -11.44 -13.68 -2.03
CA ALA A 168 -11.70 -13.49 -3.46
C ALA A 168 -10.40 -13.35 -4.27
N LEU A 169 -9.39 -12.64 -3.73
CA LEU A 169 -8.08 -12.51 -4.37
C LEU A 169 -7.39 -13.88 -4.52
N ARG A 170 -7.37 -14.68 -3.46
CA ARG A 170 -6.81 -16.05 -3.49
C ARG A 170 -7.53 -16.93 -4.48
N ALA A 171 -8.87 -16.93 -4.46
CA ALA A 171 -9.67 -17.69 -5.42
C ALA A 171 -9.33 -17.33 -6.88
N ARG A 172 -9.17 -16.04 -7.16
CA ARG A 172 -8.78 -15.55 -8.50
C ARG A 172 -7.36 -15.96 -8.90
N MET A 173 -6.41 -15.96 -7.98
CA MET A 173 -4.99 -16.25 -8.27
C MET A 173 -4.69 -17.74 -8.36
N SER A 174 -5.33 -18.58 -7.54
CA SER A 174 -5.04 -20.01 -7.43
C SER A 174 -6.09 -20.91 -8.09
N GLY A 175 -7.14 -20.34 -8.68
CA GLY A 175 -8.27 -21.13 -9.21
C GLY A 175 -9.07 -21.83 -8.11
N GLY A 176 -9.00 -21.35 -6.87
CA GLY A 176 -9.74 -21.90 -5.73
C GLY A 176 -11.26 -21.70 -5.82
N ALA A 177 -11.99 -22.21 -4.83
CA ALA A 177 -13.44 -22.06 -4.74
C ALA A 177 -13.82 -20.55 -4.74
N ALA A 178 -14.79 -20.19 -5.57
CA ALA A 178 -15.32 -18.84 -5.63
C ALA A 178 -15.97 -18.48 -4.28
N VAL A 179 -15.75 -17.25 -3.83
CA VAL A 179 -16.47 -16.71 -2.66
C VAL A 179 -17.79 -16.07 -3.09
N PRO A 180 -18.80 -16.02 -2.21
CA PRO A 180 -20.08 -15.39 -2.52
C PRO A 180 -19.91 -13.94 -2.98
N THR A 181 -20.68 -13.54 -3.97
CA THR A 181 -20.64 -12.18 -4.51
C THR A 181 -21.35 -11.20 -3.58
N ARG A 182 -20.68 -10.10 -3.23
CA ARG A 182 -21.24 -8.91 -2.60
C ARG A 182 -20.56 -7.69 -3.21
N GLY A 183 -21.36 -6.72 -3.66
CA GLY A 183 -20.83 -5.50 -4.26
C GLY A 183 -20.07 -5.72 -5.58
N THR A 184 -19.42 -4.66 -6.03
CA THR A 184 -18.66 -4.61 -7.28
C THR A 184 -17.38 -3.81 -7.12
N PRO A 185 -16.37 -3.94 -8.01
CA PRO A 185 -15.21 -3.04 -8.01
C PRO A 185 -15.57 -1.56 -8.17
N ALA A 186 -16.74 -1.27 -8.77
CA ALA A 186 -17.23 0.12 -8.89
C ALA A 186 -17.66 0.69 -7.54
N ASP A 187 -18.12 -0.14 -6.61
CA ASP A 187 -18.46 0.31 -5.25
C ASP A 187 -17.20 0.75 -4.49
N ALA A 188 -16.12 -0.01 -4.59
CA ALA A 188 -14.83 0.36 -4.01
C ALA A 188 -14.31 1.71 -4.57
N ALA A 189 -14.47 1.90 -5.88
CA ALA A 189 -14.09 3.15 -6.53
C ALA A 189 -14.96 4.32 -6.08
N ALA A 190 -16.27 4.12 -5.96
CA ALA A 190 -17.21 5.13 -5.48
C ALA A 190 -16.94 5.52 -4.02
N ASP A 191 -16.65 4.56 -3.15
CA ASP A 191 -16.30 4.82 -1.77
C ASP A 191 -15.08 5.74 -1.65
N VAL A 192 -14.01 5.45 -2.40
CA VAL A 192 -12.79 6.28 -2.38
C VAL A 192 -13.06 7.68 -2.94
N ASP A 193 -13.89 7.80 -3.99
CA ASP A 193 -14.29 9.09 -4.56
C ASP A 193 -15.13 9.91 -3.58
N ASP A 194 -16.08 9.27 -2.87
CA ASP A 194 -16.93 9.93 -1.88
C ASP A 194 -16.13 10.39 -0.67
N ALA A 195 -15.23 9.54 -0.17
CA ALA A 195 -14.32 9.89 0.92
C ALA A 195 -13.42 11.08 0.55
N TRP A 196 -12.85 11.08 -0.65
CA TRP A 196 -12.02 12.17 -1.13
C TRP A 196 -12.81 13.48 -1.24
N ALA A 197 -14.00 13.44 -1.84
CA ALA A 197 -14.85 14.61 -1.99
C ALA A 197 -15.26 15.18 -0.61
N TRP A 198 -15.65 14.31 0.32
CA TRP A 198 -16.00 14.72 1.67
C TRP A 198 -14.81 15.33 2.41
N TYR A 199 -13.63 14.68 2.33
CA TYR A 199 -12.39 15.17 2.94
C TYR A 199 -12.03 16.57 2.44
N LEU A 200 -12.05 16.79 1.11
CA LEU A 200 -11.75 18.11 0.54
C LEU A 200 -12.71 19.19 1.02
N ALA A 201 -14.01 18.87 1.08
CA ALA A 201 -15.05 19.83 1.48
C ALA A 201 -15.01 20.17 2.96
N ASN A 202 -14.70 19.21 3.83
CA ASN A 202 -14.91 19.35 5.27
C ASN A 202 -13.61 19.48 6.09
N GLU A 203 -12.52 18.81 5.68
CA GLU A 203 -11.32 18.64 6.51
C GLU A 203 -10.06 19.32 5.95
N ASN A 204 -9.86 19.32 4.63
CA ASN A 204 -8.60 19.74 4.03
C ASN A 204 -8.28 21.22 4.26
N LYS A 205 -9.26 22.11 4.16
CA LYS A 205 -9.10 23.57 4.41
C LYS A 205 -7.93 24.21 3.64
N GLY A 206 -7.66 23.73 2.42
CA GLY A 206 -6.58 24.26 1.57
C GLY A 206 -5.17 23.74 1.91
N ARG A 207 -5.03 22.75 2.79
CA ARG A 207 -3.75 22.18 3.19
C ARG A 207 -3.14 21.35 2.06
N GLY A 208 -1.82 21.26 2.03
CA GLY A 208 -1.11 20.30 1.20
C GLY A 208 -1.46 18.86 1.59
N VAL A 209 -1.54 17.96 0.61
CA VAL A 209 -1.90 16.56 0.85
C VAL A 209 -0.93 15.61 0.15
N VAL A 210 -0.49 14.59 0.90
CA VAL A 210 0.13 13.38 0.35
C VAL A 210 -0.98 12.36 0.11
N ILE A 211 -1.12 11.91 -1.13
CA ILE A 211 -2.08 10.85 -1.49
C ILE A 211 -1.29 9.56 -1.64
N LEU A 212 -1.55 8.58 -0.79
CA LEU A 212 -0.76 7.36 -0.78
C LEU A 212 -1.63 6.11 -0.78
N GLY A 213 -1.11 5.04 -1.37
CA GLY A 213 -1.79 3.75 -1.43
C GLY A 213 -0.81 2.59 -1.61
N HIS A 214 -1.30 1.39 -1.28
CA HIS A 214 -0.55 0.17 -1.49
C HIS A 214 -1.43 -0.86 -2.21
N SER A 215 -0.87 -1.58 -3.18
CA SER A 215 -1.53 -2.68 -3.92
C SER A 215 -2.89 -2.25 -4.49
N GLN A 216 -4.01 -2.85 -4.07
CA GLN A 216 -5.36 -2.45 -4.49
C GLN A 216 -5.61 -0.95 -4.20
N GLY A 217 -5.20 -0.46 -3.03
CA GLY A 217 -5.31 0.95 -2.68
C GLY A 217 -4.53 1.85 -3.64
N SER A 218 -3.35 1.42 -4.11
CA SER A 218 -2.61 2.13 -5.17
C SER A 218 -3.39 2.21 -6.47
N GLY A 219 -4.07 1.14 -6.88
CA GLY A 219 -4.96 1.17 -8.04
C GLY A 219 -6.09 2.19 -7.87
N GLN A 220 -6.69 2.25 -6.69
CA GLN A 220 -7.77 3.19 -6.38
C GLN A 220 -7.28 4.65 -6.40
N ILE A 221 -6.15 4.96 -5.75
CA ILE A 221 -5.63 6.34 -5.77
C ILE A 221 -5.12 6.74 -7.14
N THR A 222 -4.55 5.84 -7.94
CA THR A 222 -4.13 6.13 -9.32
C THR A 222 -5.32 6.57 -10.16
N ARG A 223 -6.44 5.84 -10.09
CA ARG A 223 -7.70 6.21 -10.74
C ARG A 223 -8.24 7.54 -10.21
N LEU A 224 -8.28 7.71 -8.89
CA LEU A 224 -8.75 8.95 -8.24
C LEU A 224 -7.93 10.16 -8.72
N ILE A 225 -6.60 10.07 -8.65
CA ILE A 225 -5.70 11.16 -9.03
C ILE A 225 -5.88 11.51 -10.51
N ALA A 226 -5.88 10.51 -11.40
CA ALA A 226 -6.08 10.75 -12.83
C ALA A 226 -7.42 11.41 -13.16
N ALA A 227 -8.49 11.07 -12.43
CA ALA A 227 -9.83 11.58 -12.68
C ALA A 227 -10.13 12.92 -12.00
N LYS A 228 -9.59 13.15 -10.77
CA LYS A 228 -10.01 14.25 -9.90
C LYS A 228 -8.92 15.26 -9.55
N VAL A 229 -7.64 14.91 -9.71
CA VAL A 229 -6.50 15.75 -9.28
C VAL A 229 -5.68 16.22 -10.48
N ASP A 230 -5.26 15.29 -11.35
CA ASP A 230 -4.36 15.55 -12.46
C ASP A 230 -4.97 16.55 -13.46
N GLY A 231 -4.32 17.69 -13.65
CA GLY A 231 -4.81 18.80 -14.47
C GLY A 231 -6.04 19.51 -13.90
N LYS A 232 -6.39 19.30 -12.63
CA LYS A 232 -7.53 19.95 -11.96
C LYS A 232 -7.05 20.94 -10.89
N PRO A 233 -7.92 21.84 -10.38
CA PRO A 233 -7.54 22.82 -9.36
C PRO A 233 -6.94 22.17 -8.09
N ASP A 234 -7.37 20.97 -7.72
CA ASP A 234 -6.87 20.26 -6.56
C ASP A 234 -5.43 19.74 -6.71
N GLN A 235 -4.87 19.73 -7.93
CA GLN A 235 -3.45 19.43 -8.14
C GLN A 235 -2.54 20.40 -7.39
N ALA A 236 -2.95 21.66 -7.22
CA ALA A 236 -2.18 22.66 -6.48
C ALA A 236 -1.98 22.29 -4.99
N LYS A 237 -2.82 21.39 -4.45
CA LYS A 237 -2.70 20.89 -3.08
C LYS A 237 -1.81 19.65 -2.98
N LEU A 238 -1.44 19.02 -4.10
CA LEU A 238 -0.68 17.78 -4.08
C LEU A 238 0.76 18.04 -3.62
N VAL A 239 1.13 17.49 -2.47
CA VAL A 239 2.52 17.44 -2.01
C VAL A 239 3.24 16.31 -2.73
N SER A 240 2.71 15.10 -2.67
CA SER A 240 3.17 13.98 -3.49
C SER A 240 2.09 12.88 -3.60
N ALA A 241 2.14 12.11 -4.67
CA ALA A 241 1.43 10.84 -4.78
C ALA A 241 2.40 9.69 -4.52
N ILE A 242 2.07 8.75 -3.63
CA ILE A 242 2.91 7.58 -3.33
C ILE A 242 2.14 6.31 -3.71
N VAL A 243 2.54 5.70 -4.82
CA VAL A 243 1.88 4.54 -5.44
C VAL A 243 2.77 3.31 -5.26
N MET A 244 2.45 2.46 -4.28
CA MET A 244 3.26 1.29 -3.92
C MET A 244 2.61 0.00 -4.43
N GLY A 245 3.37 -0.83 -5.16
CA GLY A 245 2.88 -2.14 -5.62
C GLY A 245 1.78 -2.06 -6.69
N SER A 246 1.77 -0.98 -7.48
CA SER A 246 0.98 -0.80 -8.69
C SER A 246 1.86 -0.15 -9.75
N THR A 247 1.36 0.02 -10.97
CA THR A 247 2.15 0.56 -12.07
C THR A 247 1.65 1.94 -12.48
N VAL A 248 2.49 2.95 -12.30
CA VAL A 248 2.37 4.24 -12.98
C VAL A 248 3.24 4.18 -14.23
N GLN A 249 2.71 4.56 -15.37
CA GLN A 249 3.42 4.54 -16.65
C GLN A 249 3.68 5.95 -17.17
N VAL A 250 4.83 6.12 -17.79
CA VAL A 250 5.20 7.31 -18.55
C VAL A 250 5.67 6.88 -19.96
N PRO A 251 5.60 7.75 -20.97
CA PRO A 251 6.27 7.47 -22.25
C PRO A 251 7.76 7.22 -22.03
N LYS A 252 8.38 6.33 -22.79
CA LYS A 252 9.80 5.99 -22.66
C LYS A 252 10.67 7.25 -22.69
N GLY A 253 11.53 7.40 -21.69
CA GLY A 253 12.41 8.54 -21.52
C GLY A 253 11.74 9.84 -21.08
N ALA A 254 10.46 9.81 -20.71
CA ALA A 254 9.73 10.98 -20.22
C ALA A 254 9.40 10.83 -18.72
N ASP A 255 9.07 11.94 -18.09
CA ASP A 255 8.70 11.99 -16.67
C ASP A 255 7.20 12.19 -16.45
N VAL A 256 6.46 12.47 -17.49
CA VAL A 256 5.04 12.83 -17.44
C VAL A 256 4.37 12.46 -18.77
N GLY A 257 3.03 12.44 -18.80
CA GLY A 257 2.26 12.25 -20.04
C GLY A 257 1.74 10.83 -20.25
N GLY A 258 1.95 9.93 -19.28
CA GLY A 258 1.42 8.56 -19.32
C GLY A 258 0.13 8.41 -18.50
N THR A 259 0.23 7.69 -17.38
CA THR A 259 -0.88 7.51 -16.44
C THR A 259 -1.43 8.85 -15.94
N PHE A 260 -0.53 9.77 -15.62
CA PHE A 260 -0.86 11.17 -15.30
C PHE A 260 -0.40 12.07 -16.44
N LYS A 261 -1.21 13.07 -16.77
CA LYS A 261 -0.94 13.98 -17.89
C LYS A 261 -0.10 15.18 -17.49
N SER A 262 -0.20 15.59 -16.22
CA SER A 262 0.40 16.82 -15.70
C SER A 262 1.26 16.60 -14.46
N ILE A 263 1.08 15.48 -13.73
CA ILE A 263 1.85 15.15 -12.53
C ILE A 263 3.12 14.41 -12.95
N PRO A 264 4.31 14.99 -12.76
CA PRO A 264 5.58 14.38 -13.13
C PRO A 264 6.06 13.35 -12.09
N VAL A 265 7.05 12.56 -12.45
CA VAL A 265 7.80 11.69 -11.53
C VAL A 265 8.68 12.54 -10.60
N CYS A 266 8.75 12.20 -9.31
CA CYS A 266 9.66 12.84 -8.37
C CYS A 266 11.12 12.46 -8.65
N LYS A 267 12.01 13.47 -8.74
CA LYS A 267 13.44 13.32 -9.02
C LYS A 267 14.34 13.78 -7.90
N THR A 268 13.84 14.62 -7.01
CA THR A 268 14.60 15.14 -5.87
C THR A 268 13.79 15.11 -4.58
N ALA A 269 14.47 15.08 -3.45
CA ALA A 269 13.84 15.02 -2.12
C ALA A 269 12.92 16.21 -1.81
N SER A 270 13.23 17.38 -2.35
CA SER A 270 12.46 18.61 -2.11
C SER A 270 11.34 18.87 -3.12
N GLN A 271 11.20 18.01 -4.14
CA GLN A 271 10.19 18.18 -5.17
C GLN A 271 8.80 17.87 -4.64
N THR A 272 7.84 18.76 -4.90
CA THR A 272 6.43 18.57 -4.61
C THR A 272 5.59 18.53 -5.89
N GLY A 273 4.33 18.12 -5.79
CA GLY A 273 3.44 18.00 -6.96
C GLY A 273 3.82 16.86 -7.90
N CYS A 274 4.46 15.81 -7.40
CA CYS A 274 5.02 14.72 -8.19
C CYS A 274 4.61 13.35 -7.67
N VAL A 275 4.86 12.29 -8.45
CA VAL A 275 4.56 10.90 -8.09
C VAL A 275 5.82 10.11 -7.76
N ILE A 276 5.76 9.36 -6.67
CA ILE A 276 6.69 8.30 -6.29
C ILE A 276 5.96 6.97 -6.55
N SER A 277 6.52 6.13 -7.40
CA SER A 277 5.94 4.81 -7.68
C SER A 277 7.03 3.76 -7.79
N PHE A 278 6.79 2.60 -7.20
CA PHE A 278 7.67 1.44 -7.29
C PHE A 278 6.92 0.14 -7.01
N SER A 279 7.51 -0.95 -7.50
CA SER A 279 7.08 -2.31 -7.20
C SER A 279 8.27 -3.10 -6.69
N SER A 280 8.06 -3.92 -5.65
CA SER A 280 9.12 -4.72 -5.02
C SER A 280 8.99 -6.18 -5.42
N PHE A 281 10.12 -6.79 -5.77
CA PHE A 281 10.24 -8.21 -6.04
C PHE A 281 11.38 -8.78 -5.19
N ARG A 282 11.35 -10.09 -4.97
CA ARG A 282 12.48 -10.77 -4.32
C ARG A 282 13.64 -10.84 -5.30
N ASP A 283 14.87 -10.70 -4.82
CA ASP A 283 16.09 -10.79 -5.61
C ASP A 283 16.23 -12.14 -6.31
N ASN A 284 15.81 -13.22 -5.64
CA ASN A 284 15.82 -14.59 -6.17
C ASN A 284 14.55 -14.96 -6.97
N VAL A 285 13.58 -14.05 -7.09
CA VAL A 285 12.35 -14.23 -7.88
C VAL A 285 12.07 -12.90 -8.59
N PRO A 286 12.83 -12.55 -9.63
CA PRO A 286 12.61 -11.33 -10.39
C PRO A 286 11.24 -11.36 -11.09
N PRO A 287 10.68 -10.19 -11.49
CA PRO A 287 9.43 -10.15 -12.22
C PRO A 287 9.54 -10.92 -13.53
N SER A 288 8.52 -11.73 -13.83
CA SER A 288 8.37 -12.34 -15.14
C SER A 288 7.99 -11.27 -16.17
N GLU A 289 8.23 -11.54 -17.46
CA GLU A 289 7.81 -10.66 -18.57
C GLU A 289 6.30 -10.37 -18.60
N THR A 290 5.51 -11.25 -17.98
CA THR A 290 4.06 -11.14 -17.85
C THR A 290 3.60 -10.61 -16.49
N ALA A 291 4.50 -10.09 -15.66
CA ALA A 291 4.13 -9.57 -14.34
C ALA A 291 3.01 -8.52 -14.46
N GLY A 292 2.04 -8.60 -13.56
CA GLY A 292 0.87 -7.71 -13.58
C GLY A 292 1.17 -6.25 -13.23
N PHE A 293 2.35 -5.98 -12.64
CA PHE A 293 2.79 -4.65 -12.20
C PHE A 293 4.30 -4.50 -12.27
N GLY A 294 4.78 -3.25 -12.28
CA GLY A 294 6.21 -2.92 -12.33
C GLY A 294 6.84 -3.02 -13.73
N LEU A 295 6.05 -3.28 -14.77
CA LEU A 295 6.52 -3.35 -16.15
C LEU A 295 5.87 -2.27 -17.02
N GLY A 296 6.67 -1.70 -17.93
CA GLY A 296 6.18 -0.88 -19.04
C GLY A 296 5.42 -1.70 -20.06
N ARG A 297 4.57 -1.05 -20.87
CA ARG A 297 3.80 -1.69 -21.92
C ARG A 297 3.85 -0.87 -23.20
N GLY A 298 4.21 -1.51 -24.32
CA GLY A 298 4.33 -0.83 -25.61
C GLY A 298 5.37 0.30 -25.57
N GLU A 299 4.96 1.51 -25.89
CA GLU A 299 5.80 2.71 -25.91
C GLU A 299 5.91 3.41 -24.53
N THR A 300 5.50 2.73 -23.45
CA THR A 300 5.62 3.26 -22.09
C THR A 300 6.60 2.46 -21.26
N GLU A 301 7.11 3.08 -20.20
CA GLU A 301 7.90 2.44 -19.15
C GLU A 301 7.21 2.61 -17.80
N ALA A 302 7.45 1.65 -16.90
CA ALA A 302 6.97 1.76 -15.54
C ALA A 302 7.82 2.74 -14.75
N VAL A 303 7.17 3.69 -14.07
CA VAL A 303 7.85 4.55 -13.11
C VAL A 303 8.45 3.69 -12.00
N CYS A 304 9.73 3.92 -11.73
CA CYS A 304 10.45 3.27 -10.66
C CYS A 304 11.29 4.29 -9.90
N THR A 305 10.71 4.84 -8.87
CA THR A 305 11.37 5.80 -8.01
C THR A 305 11.94 5.06 -6.80
N ASN A 306 13.25 5.20 -6.57
CA ASN A 306 13.85 4.70 -5.33
C ASN A 306 13.68 5.75 -4.22
N PRO A 307 12.78 5.54 -3.24
CA PRO A 307 12.54 6.55 -2.20
C PRO A 307 13.74 6.76 -1.28
N ALA A 308 14.60 5.74 -1.10
CA ALA A 308 15.83 5.89 -0.32
C ALA A 308 16.84 6.80 -1.04
N ALA A 309 16.97 6.68 -2.36
CA ALA A 309 17.83 7.57 -3.13
C ALA A 309 17.31 9.01 -3.20
N LEU A 310 15.98 9.21 -3.11
CA LEU A 310 15.40 10.55 -3.00
C LEU A 310 15.64 11.17 -1.62
N GLY A 311 15.67 10.37 -0.57
CA GLY A 311 15.81 10.83 0.81
C GLY A 311 17.25 11.13 1.25
N GLY A 312 18.27 10.70 0.51
CA GLY A 312 19.69 10.87 0.81
C GLY A 312 20.30 9.69 1.55
#